data_4b83d56ef4b0a13eef28a2dff930a15b
#
_entry.id   4b83d56ef4b0a13eef28a2dff930a15b
#
_cell.length_a   1.000
_cell.length_b   1.000
_cell.length_c   1.000
_cell.angle_alpha   90.00
_cell.angle_beta   90.00
_cell.angle_gamma   90.00
#
_symmetry.space_group_name_H-M   'P 1'
#
loop_
_entity.id
_entity.type
_entity.pdbx_description
1 polymer ?
#
loop_
_entity_poly.entity_id
_entity_poly.type
_entity_poly.pdbx_seq_one_letter_code
_entity_poly.pdbx_strand_id
1 'polypeptide(L)' 'STTAFAASDPLTVVNNLSTFVFSLIRAIGLILLGWGVVQVGLSFQSHDPSQRSQGFLTLAGGLVVTFAKEILDLITA' A
#
# COMPACT_ATOMS: atom_id res chain seq x y z
N SER A 1 -28.54 14.44 -7.49
CA SER A 1 -29.75 14.16 -8.25
C SER A 1 -29.54 12.97 -9.17
N THR A 2 -30.63 12.33 -9.55
CA THR A 2 -30.58 11.20 -10.48
C THR A 2 -30.04 11.63 -11.85
N THR A 3 -30.30 12.87 -12.28
CA THR A 3 -29.82 13.39 -13.54
C THR A 3 -28.30 13.47 -13.55
N ALA A 4 -27.69 14.01 -12.49
CA ALA A 4 -26.24 14.09 -12.39
C ALA A 4 -25.59 12.71 -12.35
N PHE A 5 -26.21 11.79 -11.63
CA PHE A 5 -25.74 10.40 -11.55
C PHE A 5 -25.84 9.71 -12.90
N ALA A 6 -26.98 9.91 -13.59
CA ALA A 6 -27.20 9.29 -14.90
C ALA A 6 -26.26 9.85 -15.98
N ALA A 7 -25.79 11.08 -15.82
CA ALA A 7 -24.83 11.70 -16.75
C ALA A 7 -23.41 11.17 -16.54
N SER A 8 -23.14 10.53 -15.41
CA SER A 8 -21.81 9.97 -15.13
C SER A 8 -21.61 8.68 -15.89
N ASP A 9 -20.45 8.56 -16.56
CA ASP A 9 -20.07 7.30 -17.18
C ASP A 9 -19.78 6.27 -16.07
N PRO A 10 -20.46 5.11 -16.07
CA PRO A 10 -20.20 4.08 -15.07
C PRO A 10 -18.74 3.65 -14.99
N LEU A 11 -18.06 3.60 -16.14
CA LEU A 11 -16.65 3.25 -16.17
C LEU A 11 -15.79 4.29 -15.49
N THR A 12 -16.12 5.58 -15.66
CA THR A 12 -15.42 6.68 -14.97
C THR A 12 -15.61 6.57 -13.47
N VAL A 13 -16.81 6.25 -13.01
CA VAL A 13 -17.10 6.07 -11.58
C VAL A 13 -16.26 4.92 -11.02
N VAL A 14 -16.21 3.79 -11.72
CA VAL A 14 -15.42 2.63 -11.30
C VAL A 14 -13.94 2.97 -11.26
N ASN A 15 -13.44 3.69 -12.26
CA ASN A 15 -12.04 4.10 -12.31
C ASN A 15 -11.69 5.05 -11.17
N ASN A 16 -12.57 5.97 -10.82
CA ASN A 16 -12.37 6.89 -9.71
C ASN A 16 -12.35 6.12 -8.37
N LEU A 17 -13.25 5.16 -8.23
CA LEU A 17 -13.29 4.31 -7.04
C LEU A 17 -12.01 3.48 -6.93
N SER A 18 -11.56 2.90 -8.03
CA SER A 18 -10.31 2.13 -8.08
C SER A 18 -9.12 2.99 -7.65
N THR A 19 -9.02 4.22 -8.17
CA THR A 19 -7.96 5.15 -7.80
C THR A 19 -7.99 5.46 -6.31
N PHE A 20 -9.18 5.67 -5.76
CA PHE A 20 -9.36 5.94 -4.34
C PHE A 20 -8.90 4.75 -3.50
N VAL A 21 -9.32 3.54 -3.87
CA VAL A 21 -8.95 2.32 -3.15
C VAL A 21 -7.44 2.11 -3.19
N PHE A 22 -6.80 2.30 -4.34
CA PHE A 22 -5.35 2.16 -4.43
C PHE A 22 -4.60 3.23 -3.66
N SER A 23 -5.18 4.43 -3.52
CA SER A 23 -4.60 5.47 -2.64
C SER A 23 -4.61 5.03 -1.19
N LEU A 24 -5.69 4.38 -0.74
CA LEU A 24 -5.77 3.83 0.61
C LEU A 24 -4.76 2.71 0.82
N ILE A 25 -4.64 1.81 -0.15
CA ILE A 25 -3.68 0.71 -0.10
C ILE A 25 -2.25 1.24 0.00
N ARG A 26 -1.93 2.26 -0.80
CA ARG A 26 -0.60 2.88 -0.75
C ARG A 26 -0.33 3.50 0.62
N ALA A 27 -1.30 4.17 1.21
CA ALA A 27 -1.17 4.75 2.55
C ALA A 27 -0.89 3.67 3.59
N ILE A 28 -1.58 2.53 3.50
CA ILE A 28 -1.33 1.39 4.38
C ILE A 28 0.09 0.87 4.17
N GLY A 29 0.53 0.77 2.92
CA GLY A 29 1.90 0.34 2.60
C GLY A 29 2.95 1.26 3.22
N LEU A 30 2.75 2.56 3.15
CA LEU A 30 3.67 3.54 3.75
C LEU A 30 3.71 3.41 5.28
N ILE A 31 2.57 3.13 5.90
CA ILE A 31 2.51 2.88 7.35
C ILE A 31 3.31 1.62 7.69
N LEU A 32 3.16 0.56 6.90
CA LEU A 32 3.94 -0.66 7.09
C LEU A 32 5.43 -0.43 6.91
N LEU A 33 5.81 0.38 5.92
CA LEU A 33 7.22 0.74 5.72
C LEU A 33 7.77 1.46 6.95
N GLY A 34 7.04 2.44 7.46
CA GLY A 34 7.44 3.17 8.66
C GLY A 34 7.60 2.26 9.86
N TRP A 35 6.65 1.35 10.04
CA TRP A 35 6.71 0.38 11.14
C TRP A 35 7.90 -0.57 11.00
N GLY A 36 8.17 -1.05 9.76
CA GLY A 36 9.32 -1.90 9.50
C GLY A 36 10.63 -1.21 9.82
N VAL A 37 10.77 0.06 9.46
CA VAL A 37 11.96 0.86 9.81
C VAL A 37 12.13 0.94 11.32
N VAL A 38 11.04 1.18 12.05
CA VAL A 38 11.07 1.24 13.52
C VAL A 38 11.52 -0.10 14.09
N GLN A 39 10.97 -1.22 13.60
CA GLN A 39 11.35 -2.55 14.06
C GLN A 39 12.83 -2.82 13.85
N VAL A 40 13.36 -2.48 12.67
CA VAL A 40 14.79 -2.66 12.38
C VAL A 40 15.63 -1.79 13.31
N GLY A 41 15.25 -0.53 13.49
CA GLY A 41 15.97 0.38 14.38
C GLY A 41 15.99 -0.12 15.82
N LEU A 42 14.84 -0.57 16.33
CA LEU A 42 14.75 -1.13 17.68
C LEU A 42 15.57 -2.41 17.81
N SER A 43 15.66 -3.23 16.76
CA SER A 43 16.44 -4.45 16.81
C SER A 43 17.93 -4.18 16.95
N PHE A 44 18.44 -3.10 16.39
CA PHE A 44 19.84 -2.71 16.59
C PHE A 44 20.10 -2.28 18.05
N GLN A 45 19.13 -1.59 18.64
CA GLN A 45 19.25 -1.14 20.01
C GLN A 45 19.15 -2.30 21.01
N SER A 46 18.26 -3.26 20.75
CA SER A 46 18.04 -4.41 21.63
C SER A 46 18.93 -5.61 21.28
N HIS A 47 19.66 -5.57 20.17
CA HIS A 47 20.48 -6.68 19.66
C HIS A 47 19.65 -7.96 19.47
N ASP A 48 18.41 -7.81 18.98
CA ASP A 48 17.49 -8.92 18.76
C ASP A 48 17.42 -9.26 17.27
N PRO A 49 18.05 -10.37 16.84
CA PRO A 49 18.03 -10.74 15.41
C PRO A 49 16.62 -11.17 14.93
N SER A 50 15.78 -11.69 15.83
CA SER A 50 14.40 -12.04 15.46
C SER A 50 13.59 -10.77 15.10
N GLN A 51 13.73 -9.73 15.91
CA GLN A 51 13.05 -8.46 15.65
C GLN A 51 13.57 -7.82 14.34
N ARG A 52 14.86 -7.97 14.05
CA ARG A 52 15.45 -7.45 12.82
C ARG A 52 14.88 -8.18 11.60
N SER A 53 14.77 -9.50 11.65
CA SER A 53 14.17 -10.30 10.60
C SER A 53 12.71 -9.92 10.38
N GLN A 54 11.94 -9.74 11.43
CA GLN A 54 10.56 -9.29 11.36
C GLN A 54 10.47 -7.91 10.72
N GLY A 55 11.38 -7.02 11.08
CA GLY A 55 11.43 -5.67 10.52
C GLY A 55 11.67 -5.69 9.01
N PHE A 56 12.60 -6.51 8.54
CA PHE A 56 12.88 -6.63 7.11
C PHE A 56 11.70 -7.26 6.37
N LEU A 57 11.01 -8.24 6.95
CA LEU A 57 9.81 -8.80 6.33
C LEU A 57 8.68 -7.76 6.26
N THR A 58 8.52 -6.97 7.29
CA THR A 58 7.53 -5.89 7.31
C THR A 58 7.86 -4.84 6.24
N LEU A 59 9.13 -4.50 6.08
CA LEU A 59 9.58 -3.58 5.02
C LEU A 59 9.28 -4.14 3.65
N ALA A 60 9.61 -5.42 3.41
CA ALA A 60 9.33 -6.07 2.13
C ALA A 60 7.84 -6.06 1.83
N GLY A 61 7.01 -6.44 2.81
CA GLY A 61 5.56 -6.40 2.66
C GLY A 61 5.04 -5.00 2.40
N GLY A 62 5.57 -4.02 3.13
CA GLY A 62 5.20 -2.61 2.94
C GLY A 62 5.53 -2.10 1.54
N LEU A 63 6.69 -2.49 1.00
CA LEU A 63 7.06 -2.14 -0.38
C LEU A 63 6.07 -2.71 -1.39
N VAL A 64 5.73 -3.98 -1.25
CA VAL A 64 4.77 -4.63 -2.16
C VAL A 64 3.42 -3.93 -2.09
N VAL A 65 2.93 -3.64 -0.89
CA VAL A 65 1.64 -2.97 -0.70
C VAL A 65 1.68 -1.54 -1.24
N THR A 66 2.77 -0.80 -0.99
CA THR A 66 2.92 0.59 -1.46
C THR A 66 2.87 0.66 -2.98
N PHE A 67 3.49 -0.30 -3.66
CA PHE A 67 3.57 -0.33 -5.11
C PHE A 67 2.61 -1.34 -5.75
N ALA A 68 1.54 -1.71 -5.02
CA ALA A 68 0.58 -2.71 -5.49
C ALA A 68 -0.01 -2.34 -6.86
N LYS A 69 -0.35 -1.05 -7.06
CA LYS A 69 -0.94 -0.58 -8.32
C LYS A 69 0.06 -0.74 -9.47
N GLU A 70 1.30 -0.35 -9.25
CA GLU A 70 2.36 -0.41 -10.26
C GLU A 70 2.68 -1.86 -10.61
N ILE A 71 2.72 -2.74 -9.61
CA ILE A 71 2.94 -4.17 -9.82
C ILE A 71 1.79 -4.77 -10.64
N LEU A 72 0.56 -4.42 -10.28
CA LEU A 72 -0.62 -4.90 -10.99
C LEU A 72 -0.62 -4.43 -12.44
N ASP A 73 -0.30 -3.15 -12.67
CA ASP A 73 -0.23 -2.59 -14.02
C ASP A 73 0.82 -3.32 -14.86
N LEU A 74 1.95 -3.68 -14.26
CA LEU A 74 3.00 -4.43 -14.95
C LEU A 74 2.54 -5.83 -15.34
N ILE A 75 1.80 -6.50 -14.45
CA ILE A 75 1.29 -7.85 -14.70
C ILE A 75 0.21 -7.86 -15.76
N THR A 76 -0.65 -6.85 -15.77
CA THR A 76 -1.81 -6.79 -16.67
C THR A 76 -1.55 -6.04 -17.97
N ALA A 77 -0.38 -5.48 -18.13
CA ALA A 77 -0.03 -4.69 -19.34
C ALA A 77 0.13 -5.54 -20.59
#